data_5be054d70abbad1c8042baa5f9d4eb99
#
_entry.id   5be054d70abbad1c8042baa5f9d4eb99
#
_cell.length_a   1.000
_cell.length_b   1.000
_cell.length_c   1.000
_cell.angle_alpha   90.00
_cell.angle_beta   90.00
_cell.angle_gamma   90.00
#
_symmetry.space_group_name_H-M   'P 1'
#
loop_
_entity.id
_entity.type
_entity.pdbx_description
1 polymer ?
#
loop_
_entity_poly.entity_id
_entity_poly.type
_entity_poly.pdbx_seq_one_letter_code
_entity_poly.pdbx_strand_id
1 'polypeptide(L)'
;MSVVSIPIVNKNYPMGCEDGQEGRLIELGKMVDARAREILDKIGPLAENSLLATLCIVLADEVNNKPAPSVTDADLKEILARIREIKNKISQ
;
A
#
# COMPACT_ATOMS: atom_id res chain seq x y z
N MET A 1 17.57 2.73 -14.43
CA MET A 1 16.98 2.93 -13.10
C MET A 1 16.88 4.41 -12.82
N SER A 2 15.69 4.85 -12.43
CA SER A 2 15.41 6.26 -12.18
C SER A 2 15.16 6.50 -10.70
N VAL A 3 15.38 7.73 -10.24
CA VAL A 3 15.06 8.12 -8.87
C VAL A 3 14.04 9.24 -8.91
N VAL A 4 12.98 9.08 -8.15
CA VAL A 4 11.89 10.05 -8.08
C VAL A 4 11.73 10.52 -6.63
N SER A 5 11.54 11.82 -6.45
CA SER A 5 11.29 12.38 -5.12
C SER A 5 9.79 12.36 -4.87
N ILE A 6 9.37 11.62 -3.85
CA ILE A 6 7.95 11.46 -3.49
C ILE A 6 7.64 12.29 -2.25
N PRO A 7 6.79 13.32 -2.37
CA PRO A 7 6.40 14.11 -1.19
C PRO A 7 5.33 13.38 -0.38
N ILE A 8 5.61 13.23 0.91
CA ILE A 8 4.66 12.68 1.87
C ILE A 8 4.60 13.63 3.05
N VAL A 9 3.47 14.30 3.21
CA VAL A 9 3.25 15.38 4.16
C VAL A 9 4.26 16.50 3.93
N ASN A 10 5.23 16.70 4.81
CA ASN A 10 6.17 17.81 4.69
C ASN A 10 7.57 17.40 4.26
N LYS A 11 7.76 16.14 3.89
CA LYS A 11 9.07 15.64 3.50
C LYS A 11 9.05 15.00 2.12
N ASN A 12 10.19 15.06 1.45
CA ASN A 12 10.39 14.40 0.17
C ASN A 12 11.26 13.16 0.36
N TYR A 13 10.83 12.05 -0.20
CA TYR A 13 11.52 10.78 -0.07
C TYR A 13 12.01 10.35 -1.45
N PRO A 14 13.32 10.21 -1.66
CA PRO A 14 13.83 9.71 -2.94
C PRO A 14 13.59 8.21 -3.03
N MET A 15 13.02 7.77 -4.14
CA MET A 15 12.72 6.36 -4.36
C MET A 15 13.19 5.94 -5.74
N GLY A 16 13.84 4.79 -5.80
CA GLY A 16 14.27 4.21 -7.06
C GLY A 16 13.13 3.46 -7.74
N CYS A 17 13.08 3.55 -9.06
CA CYS A 17 12.11 2.80 -9.85
C CYS A 17 12.71 2.43 -11.19
N GLU A 18 12.08 1.51 -11.88
CA GLU A 18 12.48 1.16 -13.23
C GLU A 18 12.09 2.28 -14.20
N ASP A 19 12.85 2.42 -15.28
CA ASP A 19 12.56 3.40 -16.29
C ASP A 19 11.17 3.16 -16.87
N GLY A 20 10.40 4.24 -16.98
CA GLY A 20 9.02 4.15 -17.44
C GLY A 20 7.97 4.01 -16.34
N GLN A 21 8.39 3.77 -15.10
CA GLN A 21 7.47 3.61 -13.96
C GLN A 21 7.35 4.86 -13.09
N GLU A 22 8.02 5.94 -13.46
CA GLU A 22 8.05 7.17 -12.67
C GLU A 22 6.65 7.74 -12.42
N GLY A 23 5.83 7.82 -13.47
CA GLY A 23 4.47 8.35 -13.37
C GLY A 23 3.59 7.55 -12.42
N ARG A 24 3.69 6.23 -12.48
CA ARG A 24 2.93 5.35 -11.58
C ARG A 24 3.36 5.54 -10.13
N LEU A 25 4.67 5.63 -9.90
CA LEU A 25 5.19 5.82 -8.56
C LEU A 25 4.73 7.15 -7.97
N ILE A 26 4.72 8.21 -8.78
CA ILE A 26 4.23 9.52 -8.35
C ILE A 26 2.75 9.46 -7.99
N GLU A 27 1.93 8.77 -8.78
CA GLU A 27 0.50 8.61 -8.48
C GLU A 27 0.28 7.85 -7.17
N LEU A 28 1.00 6.75 -6.98
CA LEU A 28 0.92 5.99 -5.74
C LEU A 28 1.37 6.84 -4.54
N GLY A 29 2.41 7.65 -4.74
CA GLY A 29 2.88 8.57 -3.71
C GLY A 29 1.81 9.59 -3.29
N LYS A 30 1.04 10.10 -4.24
CA LYS A 30 -0.07 11.02 -3.94
C LYS A 30 -1.14 10.35 -3.10
N MET A 31 -1.44 9.09 -3.37
CA MET A 31 -2.41 8.33 -2.56
C MET A 31 -1.89 8.13 -1.14
N VAL A 32 -0.63 7.80 -1.00
CA VAL A 32 0.01 7.63 0.32
C VAL A 32 0.01 8.95 1.08
N ASP A 33 0.35 10.06 0.43
CA ASP A 33 0.34 11.38 1.03
C ASP A 33 -1.05 11.74 1.57
N ALA A 34 -2.09 11.49 0.78
CA ALA A 34 -3.47 11.76 1.20
C ALA A 34 -3.86 10.95 2.43
N ARG A 35 -3.47 9.68 2.47
CA ARG A 35 -3.75 8.83 3.64
C ARG A 35 -2.99 9.29 4.88
N ALA A 36 -1.74 9.70 4.72
CA ALA A 36 -0.94 10.22 5.82
C ALA A 36 -1.58 11.48 6.41
N ARG A 37 -2.09 12.37 5.56
CA ARG A 37 -2.77 13.59 6.02
C ARG A 37 -4.06 13.28 6.75
N GLU A 38 -4.82 12.28 6.31
CA GLU A 38 -6.03 11.83 7.01
C GLU A 38 -5.72 11.31 8.40
N ILE A 39 -4.64 10.56 8.54
CA ILE A 39 -4.20 10.03 9.83
C ILE A 39 -3.87 11.17 10.78
N LEU A 40 -3.13 12.16 10.30
CA LEU A 40 -2.78 13.33 11.12
C LEU A 40 -4.01 14.12 11.53
N ASP A 41 -5.01 14.23 10.66
CA ASP A 41 -6.26 14.93 10.98
C ASP A 41 -7.04 14.21 12.08
N LYS A 42 -7.05 12.89 12.08
CA LYS A 42 -7.83 12.10 13.04
C LYS A 42 -7.12 11.89 14.37
N ILE A 43 -5.84 11.63 14.33
CA ILE A 43 -5.06 11.28 15.53
C ILE A 43 -4.35 12.49 16.10
N GLY A 44 -3.98 13.45 15.26
CA GLY A 44 -3.19 14.60 15.66
C GLY A 44 -1.74 14.45 15.29
N PRO A 45 -0.88 15.39 15.69
CA PRO A 45 0.53 15.38 15.30
C PRO A 45 1.24 14.11 15.75
N LEU A 46 2.01 13.51 14.86
CA LEU A 46 2.81 12.32 15.12
C LEU A 46 4.25 12.57 14.66
N ALA A 47 5.20 11.97 15.35
CA ALA A 47 6.58 11.91 14.87
C ALA A 47 6.63 11.13 13.55
N GLU A 48 7.61 11.44 12.72
CA GLU A 48 7.73 10.84 11.38
C GLU A 48 7.67 9.32 11.42
N ASN A 49 8.46 8.69 12.29
CA ASN A 49 8.49 7.23 12.38
C ASN A 49 7.15 6.64 12.80
N SER A 50 6.49 7.30 13.76
CA SER A 50 5.17 6.86 14.22
C SER A 50 4.11 7.02 13.13
N LEU A 51 4.18 8.11 12.37
CA LEU A 51 3.28 8.34 11.25
C LEU A 51 3.45 7.26 10.18
N LEU A 52 4.68 6.97 9.80
CA LEU A 52 4.96 5.96 8.78
C LEU A 52 4.54 4.57 9.23
N ALA A 53 4.77 4.21 10.50
CA ALA A 53 4.35 2.93 11.04
C ALA A 53 2.82 2.81 11.04
N THR A 54 2.12 3.85 11.48
CA THR A 54 0.66 3.89 11.47
C THR A 54 0.12 3.78 10.05
N LEU A 55 0.73 4.51 9.13
CA LEU A 55 0.36 4.46 7.72
C LEU A 55 0.51 3.06 7.14
N CYS A 56 1.60 2.36 7.44
CA CYS A 56 1.81 0.99 6.99
C CYS A 56 0.69 0.06 7.47
N ILE A 57 0.31 0.19 8.73
CA ILE A 57 -0.76 -0.64 9.31
C ILE A 57 -2.11 -0.33 8.67
N VAL A 58 -2.41 0.95 8.47
CA VAL A 58 -3.66 1.37 7.82
C VAL A 58 -3.75 0.83 6.39
N LEU A 59 -2.66 0.95 5.64
CA LEU A 59 -2.63 0.45 4.27
C LEU A 59 -2.75 -1.06 4.20
N ALA A 60 -2.10 -1.77 5.12
CA ALA A 60 -2.21 -3.23 5.20
C ALA A 60 -3.65 -3.66 5.50
N ASP A 61 -4.32 -2.94 6.39
CA ASP A 61 -5.71 -3.20 6.73
C ASP A 61 -6.62 -2.99 5.51
N GLU A 62 -6.39 -1.93 4.75
CA GLU A 62 -7.14 -1.65 3.54
C GLU A 62 -6.97 -2.75 2.49
N VAL A 63 -5.74 -3.24 2.33
CA VAL A 63 -5.46 -4.33 1.38
C VAL A 63 -6.20 -5.60 1.77
N ASN A 64 -6.29 -5.91 3.04
CA ASN A 64 -6.99 -7.10 3.52
C ASN A 64 -8.51 -7.01 3.45
N ASN A 65 -9.06 -5.83 3.69
CA ASN A 65 -10.51 -5.67 3.84
C ASN A 65 -11.21 -5.18 2.59
N LYS A 66 -10.47 -4.69 1.62
CA LYS A 66 -11.06 -4.12 0.41
C LYS A 66 -11.20 -5.19 -0.65
N PRO A 67 -12.43 -5.55 -1.04
CA PRO A 67 -12.56 -6.36 -2.24
C PRO A 67 -12.05 -5.54 -3.42
N ALA A 68 -11.12 -6.10 -4.18
CA ALA A 68 -10.62 -5.42 -5.35
C ALA A 68 -11.81 -5.16 -6.31
N PRO A 69 -12.08 -3.91 -6.70
CA PRO A 69 -13.26 -3.60 -7.51
C PRO A 69 -13.26 -4.26 -8.89
N SER A 70 -12.17 -4.86 -9.29
CA SER A 70 -12.03 -5.53 -10.59
C SER A 70 -11.82 -7.04 -10.48
N VAL A 71 -12.12 -7.64 -9.33
CA VAL A 71 -11.99 -9.09 -9.16
C VAL A 71 -13.07 -9.82 -9.95
N THR A 72 -12.65 -10.64 -10.90
CA THR A 72 -13.57 -11.49 -11.64
C THR A 72 -13.77 -12.81 -10.89
N ASP A 73 -14.79 -13.58 -11.27
CA ASP A 73 -15.02 -14.90 -10.69
C ASP A 73 -13.82 -15.82 -10.88
N ALA A 74 -13.13 -15.70 -12.00
CA ALA A 74 -11.93 -16.48 -12.28
C ALA A 74 -10.80 -16.11 -11.31
N ASP A 75 -10.60 -14.83 -11.06
CA ASP A 75 -9.59 -14.34 -10.11
C ASP A 75 -9.91 -14.82 -8.71
N LEU A 76 -11.16 -14.78 -8.33
CA LEU A 76 -11.61 -15.24 -7.01
C LEU A 76 -11.37 -16.73 -6.84
N LYS A 77 -11.66 -17.53 -7.86
CA LYS A 77 -11.41 -18.97 -7.83
C LYS A 77 -9.92 -19.28 -7.69
N GLU A 78 -9.08 -18.53 -8.39
CA GLU A 78 -7.64 -18.70 -8.30
C GLU A 78 -7.10 -18.39 -6.90
N ILE A 79 -7.58 -17.29 -6.31
CA ILE A 79 -7.20 -16.91 -4.95
C ILE A 79 -7.63 -17.98 -3.95
N LEU A 80 -8.85 -18.48 -4.06
CA LEU A 80 -9.36 -19.53 -3.19
C LEU A 80 -8.57 -20.83 -3.35
N ALA A 81 -8.18 -21.16 -4.56
CA ALA A 81 -7.36 -22.35 -4.80
C ALA A 81 -6.01 -22.24 -4.11
N ARG A 82 -5.37 -21.06 -4.17
CA ARG A 82 -4.11 -20.82 -3.48
C ARG A 82 -4.23 -20.92 -1.98
N ILE A 83 -5.30 -20.38 -1.42
CA ILE A 83 -5.57 -20.45 0.02
C ILE A 83 -5.76 -21.91 0.45
N ARG A 84 -6.50 -22.70 -0.31
CA ARG A 84 -6.68 -24.14 -0.04
C ARG A 84 -5.37 -24.90 -0.07
N GLU A 85 -4.52 -24.60 -1.05
CA GLU A 85 -3.21 -25.21 -1.17
C GLU A 85 -2.33 -24.94 0.05
N ILE A 86 -2.29 -23.68 0.49
CA ILE A 86 -1.54 -23.28 1.67
C ILE A 86 -2.10 -23.97 2.91
N LYS A 87 -3.41 -24.02 3.04
CA LYS A 87 -4.09 -24.66 4.17
C LYS A 87 -3.79 -26.15 4.24
N ASN A 88 -3.79 -26.82 3.11
CA ASN A 88 -3.46 -28.24 3.05
C ASN A 88 -2.01 -28.51 3.44
N LYS A 89 -1.09 -27.67 3.02
CA LYS A 89 0.32 -27.79 3.40
C LYS A 89 0.54 -27.54 4.88
N ILE A 90 -0.19 -26.61 5.46
CA ILE A 90 -0.10 -26.31 6.90
C ILE A 90 -0.72 -27.40 7.74
N SER A 91 -1.76 -28.07 7.23
CA SER A 91 -2.49 -29.11 7.95
C SER A 91 -1.71 -30.43 8.01
N GLN A 92 -0.67 -30.56 7.24
CA GLN A 92 0.18 -31.73 7.26
C GLN A 92 1.39 -31.48 8.14
#